data_d29b04453e219ef0ddb76ba2f1811734
#
_entry.id   d29b04453e219ef0ddb76ba2f1811734
#
_cell.length_a   1.000
_cell.length_b   1.000
_cell.length_c   1.000
_cell.angle_alpha   90.00
_cell.angle_beta   90.00
_cell.angle_gamma   90.00
#
_symmetry.space_group_name_H-M   'P 1'
#
loop_
_entity.id
_entity.type
_entity.pdbx_description
1 polymer ?
#
loop_
_entity_poly.entity_id
_entity_poly.type
_entity_poly.pdbx_seq_one_letter_code
_entity_poly.pdbx_strand_id
1 'polypeptide(L)'
;MKLSDIETGALNAQEWADKGYELPKFDLKAVRAKTHDQPTWIHFGAGNIFRAFPAALLQRVLDAGEYDRGVIVAEGFDYEIIDKAYRPYDNLSLSVLLKSDGSIEKRVVASVTESLKADPQFHEDWERLEEIFKNPSLQMVSFTITEKGYSVSPADLERGAEPQLIMGKVTALLYQRYQAGELPI
;
A
#
# COMPACT_ATOMS: atom_id res chain seq x y z
N MET A 1 -24.69 -0.33 -2.38
CA MET A 1 -23.39 0.15 -2.87
C MET A 1 -22.38 0.04 -1.72
N LYS A 2 -21.51 -0.95 -1.80
CA LYS A 2 -20.41 -1.16 -0.84
C LYS A 2 -19.12 -1.35 -1.64
N LEU A 3 -17.96 -0.96 -1.08
CA LEU A 3 -16.66 -1.15 -1.75
C LEU A 3 -16.36 -2.64 -1.96
N SER A 4 -16.69 -3.51 -1.00
CA SER A 4 -16.53 -4.96 -1.10
C SER A 4 -17.30 -5.58 -2.27
N ASP A 5 -18.37 -4.93 -2.77
CA ASP A 5 -19.14 -5.44 -3.93
C ASP A 5 -18.29 -5.40 -5.22
N ILE A 6 -17.25 -4.57 -5.26
CA ILE A 6 -16.34 -4.42 -6.42
C ILE A 6 -15.52 -5.69 -6.61
N GLU A 7 -15.00 -6.26 -5.54
CA GLU A 7 -14.19 -7.48 -5.62
C GLU A 7 -15.03 -8.74 -5.83
N THR A 8 -16.16 -8.82 -5.15
CA THR A 8 -17.05 -10.00 -5.22
C THR A 8 -17.79 -10.16 -6.56
N GLY A 9 -17.73 -9.14 -7.42
CA GLY A 9 -18.48 -9.12 -8.67
C GLY A 9 -19.99 -8.88 -8.50
N ALA A 10 -20.45 -8.60 -7.27
CA ALA A 10 -21.83 -8.19 -6.98
C ALA A 10 -22.07 -6.71 -7.32
N LEU A 11 -21.17 -6.11 -8.05
CA LEU A 11 -21.15 -4.70 -8.39
C LEU A 11 -22.31 -4.34 -9.32
N ASN A 12 -23.16 -3.41 -8.90
CA ASN A 12 -24.01 -2.67 -9.80
C ASN A 12 -23.26 -1.43 -10.31
N ALA A 13 -22.51 -1.58 -11.41
CA ALA A 13 -21.71 -0.50 -12.00
C ALA A 13 -22.55 0.75 -12.31
N GLN A 14 -23.82 0.57 -12.70
CA GLN A 14 -24.72 1.68 -12.98
C GLN A 14 -25.02 2.51 -11.73
N GLU A 15 -25.20 1.88 -10.56
CA GLU A 15 -25.45 2.60 -9.30
C GLU A 15 -24.25 3.50 -8.91
N TRP A 16 -23.02 3.04 -9.19
CA TRP A 16 -21.81 3.83 -8.95
C TRP A 16 -21.70 4.98 -9.95
N ALA A 17 -21.97 4.71 -11.24
CA ALA A 17 -21.96 5.72 -12.29
C ALA A 17 -23.00 6.82 -12.04
N ASP A 18 -24.23 6.46 -11.64
CA ASP A 18 -25.31 7.40 -11.32
C ASP A 18 -24.94 8.36 -10.18
N LYS A 19 -24.07 7.91 -9.27
CA LYS A 19 -23.52 8.74 -8.18
C LYS A 19 -22.25 9.48 -8.55
N GLY A 20 -21.80 9.34 -9.81
CA GLY A 20 -20.64 10.02 -10.37
C GLY A 20 -19.29 9.45 -9.92
N TYR A 21 -19.23 8.17 -9.51
CA TYR A 21 -17.98 7.50 -9.20
C TYR A 21 -17.37 6.85 -10.43
N GLU A 22 -16.08 7.13 -10.67
CA GLU A 22 -15.25 6.38 -11.60
C GLU A 22 -14.79 5.07 -10.93
N LEU A 23 -15.01 3.95 -11.60
CA LEU A 23 -14.56 2.63 -11.17
C LEU A 23 -13.20 2.28 -11.80
N PRO A 24 -12.41 1.37 -11.17
CA PRO A 24 -11.19 0.82 -11.77
C PRO A 24 -11.49 0.20 -13.16
N LYS A 25 -10.59 0.41 -14.12
CA LYS A 25 -10.70 -0.10 -15.49
C LYS A 25 -9.83 -1.33 -15.76
N PHE A 26 -9.06 -1.78 -14.78
CA PHE A 26 -8.19 -2.95 -14.85
C PHE A 26 -8.81 -4.15 -14.11
N ASP A 27 -8.31 -5.34 -14.39
CA ASP A 27 -8.66 -6.56 -13.64
C ASP A 27 -7.98 -6.55 -12.27
N LEU A 28 -8.77 -6.22 -11.25
CA LEU A 28 -8.31 -6.09 -9.87
C LEU A 28 -7.72 -7.41 -9.32
N LYS A 29 -8.33 -8.56 -9.65
CA LYS A 29 -7.85 -9.86 -9.20
C LYS A 29 -6.51 -10.21 -9.83
N ALA A 30 -6.37 -9.97 -11.12
CA ALA A 30 -5.11 -10.20 -11.83
C ALA A 30 -3.98 -9.30 -11.30
N VAL A 31 -4.26 -8.00 -11.09
CA VAL A 31 -3.28 -7.06 -10.53
C VAL A 31 -2.87 -7.46 -9.12
N ARG A 32 -3.80 -7.86 -8.27
CA ARG A 32 -3.51 -8.35 -6.91
C ARG A 32 -2.63 -9.60 -6.92
N ALA A 33 -3.03 -10.63 -7.66
CA ALA A 33 -2.27 -11.87 -7.76
C ALA A 33 -0.84 -11.61 -8.25
N LYS A 34 -0.70 -10.79 -9.30
CA LYS A 34 0.60 -10.47 -9.86
C LYS A 34 1.47 -9.64 -8.90
N THR A 35 0.88 -8.71 -8.16
CA THR A 35 1.59 -7.92 -7.14
C THR A 35 2.03 -8.80 -5.98
N HIS A 36 1.18 -9.75 -5.56
CA HIS A 36 1.52 -10.69 -4.50
C HIS A 36 2.74 -11.53 -4.85
N ASP A 37 2.77 -12.08 -6.06
CA ASP A 37 3.86 -12.95 -6.52
C ASP A 37 5.13 -12.17 -6.87
N GLN A 38 4.98 -10.97 -7.42
CA GLN A 38 6.06 -10.12 -7.90
C GLN A 38 5.89 -8.68 -7.41
N PRO A 39 6.04 -8.41 -6.12
CA PRO A 39 5.92 -7.07 -5.56
C PRO A 39 7.01 -6.15 -6.11
N THR A 40 6.64 -5.00 -6.64
CA THR A 40 7.57 -4.02 -7.21
C THR A 40 7.67 -2.74 -6.41
N TRP A 41 6.63 -2.41 -5.65
CA TRP A 41 6.55 -1.18 -4.88
C TRP A 41 5.92 -1.41 -3.51
N ILE A 42 6.67 -1.07 -2.46
CA ILE A 42 6.16 -0.96 -1.09
C ILE A 42 6.23 0.49 -0.63
N HIS A 43 5.17 0.97 0.02
CA HIS A 43 5.06 2.32 0.55
C HIS A 43 4.85 2.28 2.06
N PHE A 44 5.66 3.03 2.82
CA PHE A 44 5.50 3.20 4.26
C PHE A 44 4.76 4.48 4.59
N GLY A 45 3.66 4.35 5.35
CA GLY A 45 2.75 5.41 5.73
C GLY A 45 1.39 5.29 5.05
N ALA A 46 0.41 4.78 5.78
CA ALA A 46 -0.93 4.44 5.26
C ALA A 46 -1.93 5.61 5.33
N GLY A 47 -1.45 6.83 5.54
CA GLY A 47 -2.27 8.02 5.76
C GLY A 47 -3.00 8.53 4.51
N ASN A 48 -3.74 9.63 4.70
CA ASN A 48 -4.56 10.23 3.64
C ASN A 48 -3.74 10.73 2.45
N ILE A 49 -2.52 11.24 2.68
CA ILE A 49 -1.63 11.74 1.60
C ILE A 49 -1.30 10.58 0.65
N PHE A 50 -0.93 9.42 1.18
CA PHE A 50 -0.65 8.25 0.35
C PHE A 50 -1.88 7.83 -0.48
N ARG A 51 -3.04 7.69 0.17
CA ARG A 51 -4.28 7.27 -0.53
C ARG A 51 -4.74 8.26 -1.58
N ALA A 52 -4.67 9.56 -1.26
CA ALA A 52 -5.17 10.61 -2.15
C ALA A 52 -4.21 10.97 -3.30
N PHE A 53 -2.92 10.68 -3.17
CA PHE A 53 -1.93 11.12 -4.16
C PHE A 53 -1.14 9.94 -4.76
N PRO A 54 -0.17 9.27 -4.11
CA PRO A 54 0.60 8.18 -4.74
C PRO A 54 -0.27 7.03 -5.25
N ALA A 55 -1.21 6.54 -4.42
CA ALA A 55 -2.11 5.46 -4.82
C ALA A 55 -3.05 5.89 -5.95
N ALA A 56 -3.58 7.11 -5.90
CA ALA A 56 -4.45 7.63 -6.95
C ALA A 56 -3.70 7.88 -8.28
N LEU A 57 -2.40 8.21 -8.24
CA LEU A 57 -1.57 8.29 -9.45
C LEU A 57 -1.33 6.92 -10.06
N LEU A 58 -0.96 5.93 -9.26
CA LEU A 58 -0.79 4.55 -9.73
C LEU A 58 -2.08 4.01 -10.33
N GLN A 59 -3.23 4.31 -9.72
CA GLN A 59 -4.55 3.96 -10.26
C GLN A 59 -4.70 4.42 -11.73
N ARG A 60 -4.26 5.64 -12.05
CA ARG A 60 -4.36 6.18 -13.43
C ARG A 60 -3.47 5.42 -14.40
N VAL A 61 -2.31 4.97 -13.97
CA VAL A 61 -1.38 4.18 -14.79
C VAL A 61 -1.95 2.78 -15.05
N LEU A 62 -2.54 2.16 -14.03
CA LEU A 62 -3.24 0.88 -14.15
C LEU A 62 -4.47 0.99 -15.07
N ASP A 63 -5.29 2.04 -14.91
CA ASP A 63 -6.47 2.30 -15.74
C ASP A 63 -6.12 2.55 -17.22
N ALA A 64 -4.91 3.05 -17.50
CA ALA A 64 -4.38 3.24 -18.85
C ALA A 64 -3.81 1.95 -19.46
N GLY A 65 -3.65 0.88 -18.66
CA GLY A 65 -3.04 -0.38 -19.09
C GLY A 65 -1.52 -0.32 -19.26
N GLU A 66 -0.87 0.74 -18.74
CA GLU A 66 0.58 0.96 -18.84
C GLU A 66 1.38 0.22 -17.76
N TYR A 67 0.69 -0.36 -16.78
CA TYR A 67 1.28 -1.15 -15.70
C TYR A 67 0.29 -2.20 -15.21
N ASP A 68 0.80 -3.25 -14.57
CA ASP A 68 0.01 -4.42 -14.19
C ASP A 68 0.24 -4.91 -12.75
N ARG A 69 0.87 -4.08 -11.92
CA ARG A 69 1.07 -4.32 -10.48
C ARG A 69 0.62 -3.13 -9.67
N GLY A 70 0.03 -3.41 -8.51
CA GLY A 70 -0.35 -2.39 -7.55
C GLY A 70 0.80 -2.02 -6.61
N VAL A 71 0.45 -1.29 -5.56
CA VAL A 71 1.34 -0.93 -4.46
C VAL A 71 0.93 -1.66 -3.19
N ILE A 72 1.91 -2.10 -2.42
CA ILE A 72 1.73 -2.62 -1.07
C ILE A 72 1.96 -1.48 -0.10
N VAL A 73 1.05 -1.27 0.86
CA VAL A 73 1.22 -0.26 1.89
C VAL A 73 1.56 -0.89 3.23
N ALA A 74 2.51 -0.30 3.94
CA ALA A 74 2.90 -0.71 5.28
C ALA A 74 2.77 0.47 6.24
N GLU A 75 2.22 0.24 7.44
CA GLU A 75 2.08 1.26 8.48
C GLU A 75 2.95 0.90 9.68
N GLY A 76 3.80 1.84 10.10
CA GLY A 76 4.77 1.63 11.16
C GLY A 76 4.48 2.30 12.49
N PHE A 77 3.36 3.02 12.60
CA PHE A 77 3.01 3.79 13.81
C PHE A 77 1.54 3.66 14.20
N ASP A 78 0.61 4.07 13.34
CA ASP A 78 -0.84 3.97 13.56
C ASP A 78 -1.39 2.69 12.93
N TYR A 79 -1.15 1.57 13.59
CA TYR A 79 -1.58 0.25 13.06
C TYR A 79 -3.10 0.11 12.92
N GLU A 80 -3.88 0.90 13.69
CA GLU A 80 -5.35 0.85 13.62
C GLU A 80 -5.88 1.28 12.25
N ILE A 81 -5.14 2.10 11.50
CA ILE A 81 -5.57 2.53 10.17
C ILE A 81 -5.68 1.33 9.21
N ILE A 82 -4.82 0.31 9.37
CA ILE A 82 -4.89 -0.92 8.57
C ILE A 82 -6.21 -1.65 8.84
N ASP A 83 -6.57 -1.79 10.12
CA ASP A 83 -7.78 -2.51 10.53
C ASP A 83 -9.07 -1.73 10.26
N LYS A 84 -9.00 -0.38 10.26
CA LYS A 84 -10.19 0.48 10.13
C LYS A 84 -10.44 1.00 8.73
N ALA A 85 -9.37 1.25 7.95
CA ALA A 85 -9.48 1.95 6.67
C ALA A 85 -9.06 1.14 5.45
N TYR A 86 -8.40 -0.01 5.63
CA TYR A 86 -7.95 -0.86 4.53
C TYR A 86 -8.61 -2.22 4.51
N ARG A 87 -8.34 -3.08 5.49
CA ARG A 87 -8.82 -4.48 5.52
C ARG A 87 -10.35 -4.63 5.40
N PRO A 88 -11.18 -3.83 6.10
CA PRO A 88 -12.63 -3.96 5.99
C PRO A 88 -13.21 -3.58 4.62
N TYR A 89 -12.40 -2.94 3.78
CA TYR A 89 -12.79 -2.45 2.45
C TYR A 89 -11.94 -3.06 1.33
N ASP A 90 -11.31 -4.22 1.59
CA ASP A 90 -10.45 -4.92 0.62
C ASP A 90 -9.36 -4.02 0.02
N ASN A 91 -8.76 -3.16 0.85
CA ASN A 91 -7.77 -2.14 0.49
C ASN A 91 -8.27 -1.06 -0.51
N LEU A 92 -9.58 -1.03 -0.79
CA LEU A 92 -10.19 -0.03 -1.64
C LEU A 92 -10.44 1.27 -0.87
N SER A 93 -10.34 2.40 -1.55
CA SER A 93 -10.67 3.70 -0.96
C SER A 93 -11.45 4.59 -1.93
N LEU A 94 -12.14 5.59 -1.38
CA LEU A 94 -12.83 6.60 -2.16
C LEU A 94 -11.99 7.88 -2.18
N SER A 95 -11.62 8.33 -3.35
CA SER A 95 -11.03 9.64 -3.57
C SER A 95 -12.13 10.61 -4.02
N VAL A 96 -12.27 11.72 -3.29
CA VAL A 96 -13.19 12.81 -3.62
C VAL A 96 -12.37 14.09 -3.75
N LEU A 97 -12.22 14.59 -4.96
CA LEU A 97 -11.46 15.79 -5.27
C LEU A 97 -12.41 16.95 -5.50
N LEU A 98 -12.32 17.96 -4.64
CA LEU A 98 -13.06 19.21 -4.79
C LEU A 98 -12.19 20.20 -5.59
N LYS A 99 -12.66 20.62 -6.75
CA LYS A 99 -11.92 21.53 -7.63
C LYS A 99 -12.31 23.00 -7.38
N SER A 100 -11.45 23.91 -7.78
CA SER A 100 -11.66 25.37 -7.64
C SER A 100 -12.83 25.90 -8.45
N ASP A 101 -13.23 25.20 -9.52
CA ASP A 101 -14.41 25.54 -10.34
C ASP A 101 -15.73 25.02 -9.77
N GLY A 102 -15.68 24.39 -8.56
CA GLY A 102 -16.83 23.80 -7.88
C GLY A 102 -17.20 22.40 -8.37
N SER A 103 -16.51 21.84 -9.35
CA SER A 103 -16.71 20.45 -9.76
C SER A 103 -16.14 19.46 -8.75
N ILE A 104 -16.72 18.26 -8.71
CA ILE A 104 -16.31 17.19 -7.79
C ILE A 104 -15.98 15.96 -8.62
N GLU A 105 -14.75 15.49 -8.53
CA GLU A 105 -14.36 14.18 -9.04
C GLU A 105 -14.44 13.14 -7.94
N LYS A 106 -15.04 12.01 -8.24
CA LYS A 106 -15.16 10.87 -7.32
C LYS A 106 -14.60 9.63 -7.99
N ARG A 107 -13.68 8.95 -7.33
CA ARG A 107 -13.03 7.77 -7.87
C ARG A 107 -12.87 6.69 -6.81
N VAL A 108 -13.05 5.42 -7.21
CA VAL A 108 -12.62 4.29 -6.43
C VAL A 108 -11.14 4.03 -6.72
N VAL A 109 -10.30 4.11 -5.71
CA VAL A 109 -8.88 3.78 -5.79
C VAL A 109 -8.69 2.34 -5.35
N ALA A 110 -8.20 1.50 -6.27
CA ALA A 110 -8.00 0.07 -6.10
C ALA A 110 -6.55 -0.36 -6.39
N SER A 111 -5.64 0.59 -6.52
CA SER A 111 -4.22 0.36 -6.77
C SER A 111 -3.45 -0.19 -5.57
N VAL A 112 -4.01 -0.09 -4.36
CA VAL A 112 -3.45 -0.71 -3.15
C VAL A 112 -3.91 -2.16 -3.10
N THR A 113 -2.96 -3.10 -3.19
CA THR A 113 -3.26 -4.52 -3.27
C THR A 113 -3.15 -5.25 -1.94
N GLU A 114 -2.22 -4.83 -1.09
CA GLU A 114 -1.99 -5.36 0.25
C GLU A 114 -1.79 -4.22 1.24
N SER A 115 -2.16 -4.45 2.52
CA SER A 115 -1.92 -3.52 3.61
C SER A 115 -1.40 -4.28 4.83
N LEU A 116 -0.25 -3.85 5.36
CA LEU A 116 0.53 -4.56 6.35
C LEU A 116 0.86 -3.64 7.54
N LYS A 117 0.94 -4.22 8.72
CA LYS A 117 1.45 -3.57 9.92
C LYS A 117 2.96 -3.82 10.01
N ALA A 118 3.76 -2.76 9.89
CA ALA A 118 5.21 -2.86 9.89
C ALA A 118 5.76 -2.90 11.32
N ASP A 119 5.56 -4.04 11.98
CA ASP A 119 6.10 -4.28 13.31
C ASP A 119 6.25 -5.78 13.56
N PRO A 120 7.39 -6.26 14.13
CA PRO A 120 7.62 -7.68 14.43
C PRO A 120 6.56 -8.34 15.34
N GLN A 121 5.85 -7.56 16.16
CA GLN A 121 4.76 -8.09 16.98
C GLN A 121 3.58 -8.64 16.16
N PHE A 122 3.42 -8.21 14.91
CA PHE A 122 2.41 -8.70 13.97
C PHE A 122 3.06 -9.74 13.04
N HIS A 123 3.26 -10.94 13.53
CA HIS A 123 4.07 -11.97 12.89
C HIS A 123 3.74 -12.22 11.42
N GLU A 124 2.46 -12.41 11.07
CA GLU A 124 2.04 -12.67 9.68
C GLU A 124 2.39 -11.49 8.74
N ASP A 125 2.12 -10.27 9.18
CA ASP A 125 2.43 -9.06 8.41
C ASP A 125 3.96 -8.87 8.28
N TRP A 126 4.72 -9.16 9.36
CA TRP A 126 6.17 -9.04 9.35
C TRP A 126 6.84 -10.08 8.46
N GLU A 127 6.43 -11.33 8.52
CA GLU A 127 6.88 -12.40 7.63
C GLU A 127 6.63 -12.01 6.16
N ARG A 128 5.43 -11.45 5.88
CA ARG A 128 5.12 -10.96 4.53
C ARG A 128 6.03 -9.82 4.10
N LEU A 129 6.36 -8.88 4.98
CA LEU A 129 7.33 -7.82 4.70
C LEU A 129 8.71 -8.38 4.36
N GLU A 130 9.17 -9.38 5.12
CA GLU A 130 10.45 -10.05 4.83
C GLU A 130 10.44 -10.74 3.46
N GLU A 131 9.35 -11.43 3.10
CA GLU A 131 9.18 -12.03 1.77
C GLU A 131 9.28 -10.97 0.66
N ILE A 132 8.57 -9.86 0.83
CA ILE A 132 8.58 -8.74 -0.13
C ILE A 132 10.01 -8.20 -0.31
N PHE A 133 10.72 -7.97 0.78
CA PHE A 133 12.09 -7.43 0.71
C PHE A 133 13.10 -8.43 0.14
N LYS A 134 12.91 -9.73 0.35
CA LYS A 134 13.72 -10.80 -0.26
C LYS A 134 13.37 -11.05 -1.74
N ASN A 135 12.23 -10.54 -2.22
CA ASN A 135 11.81 -10.76 -3.59
C ASN A 135 12.65 -9.93 -4.57
N PRO A 136 13.24 -10.55 -5.62
CA PRO A 136 14.06 -9.83 -6.61
C PRO A 136 13.26 -8.82 -7.44
N SER A 137 11.92 -8.92 -7.49
CA SER A 137 11.08 -8.00 -8.23
C SER A 137 10.91 -6.64 -7.54
N LEU A 138 11.24 -6.50 -6.25
CA LEU A 138 11.11 -5.24 -5.51
C LEU A 138 12.06 -4.17 -6.08
N GLN A 139 11.51 -3.05 -6.53
CA GLN A 139 12.21 -1.98 -7.22
C GLN A 139 12.16 -0.66 -6.45
N MET A 140 11.09 -0.43 -5.68
CA MET A 140 10.86 0.86 -5.03
C MET A 140 10.35 0.70 -3.62
N VAL A 141 10.99 1.43 -2.71
CA VAL A 141 10.52 1.68 -1.34
C VAL A 141 10.30 3.18 -1.20
N SER A 142 9.12 3.60 -0.76
CA SER A 142 8.78 5.01 -0.62
C SER A 142 8.06 5.31 0.69
N PHE A 143 8.00 6.59 1.07
CA PHE A 143 7.53 7.01 2.39
C PHE A 143 6.63 8.24 2.30
N THR A 144 5.56 8.26 3.11
CA THR A 144 4.83 9.47 3.50
C THR A 144 4.73 9.50 5.03
N ILE A 145 5.85 9.72 5.68
CA ILE A 145 5.98 9.82 7.14
C ILE A 145 6.38 11.24 7.54
N THR A 146 6.10 11.61 8.79
CA THR A 146 6.53 12.92 9.31
C THR A 146 8.03 12.93 9.58
N GLU A 147 8.60 14.13 9.81
CA GLU A 147 10.03 14.30 10.15
C GLU A 147 10.46 13.49 11.38
N LYS A 148 9.55 13.27 12.32
CA LYS A 148 9.81 12.42 13.51
C LYS A 148 9.97 10.94 13.15
N GLY A 149 9.38 10.50 12.06
CA GLY A 149 9.51 9.12 11.57
C GLY A 149 10.92 8.79 11.05
N TYR A 150 11.71 9.79 10.68
CA TYR A 150 13.10 9.62 10.23
C TYR A 150 14.12 9.53 11.38
N SER A 151 13.68 9.39 12.61
CA SER A 151 14.54 9.16 13.77
C SER A 151 14.87 7.68 13.96
N VAL A 152 15.92 7.41 14.72
CA VAL A 152 16.30 6.07 15.21
C VAL A 152 16.34 6.11 16.72
N SER A 153 15.95 5.02 17.38
CA SER A 153 16.12 4.85 18.83
C SER A 153 17.49 4.25 19.16
N PRO A 154 18.01 4.39 20.38
CA PRO A 154 19.20 3.66 20.79
C PRO A 154 19.08 2.15 20.58
N ALA A 155 17.89 1.56 20.81
CA ALA A 155 17.64 0.15 20.60
C ALA A 155 17.76 -0.26 19.13
N ASP A 156 17.40 0.62 18.17
CA ASP A 156 17.55 0.33 16.74
C ASP A 156 19.03 0.20 16.31
N LEU A 157 19.96 0.69 17.13
CA LEU A 157 21.41 0.63 16.89
C LEU A 157 22.07 -0.58 17.56
N GLU A 158 21.37 -1.29 18.42
CA GLU A 158 21.89 -2.46 19.13
C GLU A 158 21.78 -3.71 18.26
N ARG A 159 22.88 -4.43 18.12
CA ARG A 159 22.92 -5.66 17.31
C ARG A 159 22.02 -6.74 17.94
N GLY A 160 21.02 -7.19 17.17
CA GLY A 160 20.08 -8.25 17.60
C GLY A 160 18.91 -7.75 18.44
N ALA A 161 18.77 -6.45 18.65
CA ALA A 161 17.57 -5.88 19.23
C ALA A 161 16.42 -5.84 18.19
N GLU A 162 15.19 -5.93 18.69
CA GLU A 162 14.02 -5.71 17.83
C GLU A 162 13.92 -4.23 17.43
N PRO A 163 13.72 -3.94 16.14
CA PRO A 163 13.63 -2.56 15.67
C PRO A 163 12.37 -1.88 16.22
N GLN A 164 12.52 -0.68 16.75
CA GLN A 164 11.46 0.08 17.41
C GLN A 164 10.81 1.11 16.47
N LEU A 165 11.62 1.89 15.78
CA LEU A 165 11.17 2.97 14.92
C LEU A 165 11.21 2.54 13.44
N ILE A 166 10.47 3.26 12.60
CA ILE A 166 10.31 2.87 11.20
C ILE A 166 11.63 2.75 10.44
N MET A 167 12.61 3.61 10.73
CA MET A 167 13.92 3.51 10.09
C MET A 167 14.70 2.27 10.53
N GLY A 168 14.62 1.87 11.80
CA GLY A 168 15.15 0.61 12.30
C GLY A 168 14.48 -0.60 11.64
N LYS A 169 13.14 -0.59 11.54
CA LYS A 169 12.35 -1.64 10.88
C LYS A 169 12.71 -1.80 9.40
N VAL A 170 12.80 -0.70 8.68
CA VAL A 170 13.22 -0.71 7.26
C VAL A 170 14.66 -1.19 7.12
N THR A 171 15.55 -0.78 8.03
CA THR A 171 16.94 -1.25 8.04
C THR A 171 17.01 -2.76 8.25
N ALA A 172 16.23 -3.31 9.16
CA ALA A 172 16.16 -4.76 9.39
C ALA A 172 15.69 -5.51 8.13
N LEU A 173 14.66 -5.00 7.43
CA LEU A 173 14.15 -5.56 6.19
C LEU A 173 15.18 -5.46 5.04
N LEU A 174 15.88 -4.33 4.92
CA LEU A 174 16.96 -4.18 3.94
C LEU A 174 18.15 -5.09 4.25
N TYR A 175 18.44 -5.35 5.52
CA TYR A 175 19.47 -6.31 5.90
C TYR A 175 19.08 -7.74 5.52
N GLN A 176 17.82 -8.12 5.67
CA GLN A 176 17.30 -9.39 5.15
C GLN A 176 17.46 -9.49 3.62
N ARG A 177 17.18 -8.42 2.90
CA ARG A 177 17.40 -8.34 1.45
C ARG A 177 18.88 -8.53 1.10
N TYR A 178 19.77 -7.86 1.80
CA TYR A 178 21.22 -8.01 1.61
C TYR A 178 21.67 -9.46 1.84
N GLN A 179 21.15 -10.13 2.88
CA GLN A 179 21.47 -11.53 3.17
C GLN A 179 20.88 -12.52 2.16
N ALA A 180 19.82 -12.17 1.46
CA ALA A 180 19.19 -13.02 0.47
C ALA A 180 20.01 -13.17 -0.84
N GLY A 181 21.06 -12.37 -1.02
CA GLY A 181 22.00 -12.49 -2.12
C GLY A 181 22.24 -11.18 -2.88
N GLU A 182 22.58 -11.28 -4.17
CA GLU A 182 22.95 -10.14 -5.02
C GLU A 182 21.73 -9.28 -5.46
N LEU A 183 20.86 -8.94 -4.52
CA LEU A 183 19.73 -8.08 -4.80
C LEU A 183 20.13 -6.61 -4.65
N PRO A 184 19.70 -5.71 -5.55
CA PRO A 184 19.96 -4.28 -5.42
C PRO A 184 19.30 -3.72 -4.16
N ILE A 185 19.98 -2.80 -3.49
CA ILE A 185 19.55 -2.11 -2.28
C ILE A 185 19.32 -0.64 -2.60
#